data_803e2959eb2fd587e26f9d68e7f55293
#
_entry.id   803e2959eb2fd587e26f9d68e7f55293
#
_cell.length_a   1.000
_cell.length_b   1.000
_cell.length_c   1.000
_cell.angle_alpha   90.00
_cell.angle_beta   90.00
_cell.angle_gamma   90.00
#
_symmetry.space_group_name_H-M   'P 1'
#
loop_
_entity.id
_entity.type
_entity.pdbx_description
1 polymer ?
#
loop_
_entity_poly.entity_id
_entity_poly.type
_entity_poly.pdbx_seq_one_letter_code
_entity_poly.pdbx_strand_id
1 'polypeptide(L)'
;YPVLESVIKLVGGVWLVWMGRGMILAARAQFRDRMNADIDVDTIFGTPWKSYQQGLFTNLSNPKVVLYFAAIIAPLMPAHPTMGDAVLIVLSIVASTFLGFSTLAFLLSTKAMRKRFVSAGPYIDMGSGIFFVIAGASLAINGIATLLMGK
;
A
#
# COMPACT_ATOMS: atom_id res chain seq x y z
N TYR A 1 27.11 -7.36 -7.45
CA TYR A 1 27.11 -8.40 -6.38
C TYR A 1 25.89 -9.31 -6.56
N PRO A 2 25.97 -10.37 -7.38
CA PRO A 2 24.82 -11.21 -7.75
C PRO A 2 24.19 -11.92 -6.53
N VAL A 3 24.99 -12.29 -5.56
CA VAL A 3 24.48 -12.94 -4.32
C VAL A 3 23.61 -11.99 -3.51
N LEU A 4 24.02 -10.73 -3.36
CA LEU A 4 23.24 -9.73 -2.62
C LEU A 4 21.88 -9.47 -3.30
N GLU A 5 21.89 -9.34 -4.62
CA GLU A 5 20.66 -9.16 -5.42
C GLU A 5 19.71 -10.33 -5.25
N SER A 6 20.23 -11.55 -5.30
CA SER A 6 19.45 -12.77 -5.13
C SER A 6 18.86 -12.91 -3.73
N VAL A 7 19.62 -12.56 -2.69
CA VAL A 7 19.11 -12.52 -1.31
C VAL A 7 18.00 -11.49 -1.15
N ILE A 8 18.18 -10.29 -1.72
CA ILE A 8 17.14 -9.25 -1.69
C ILE A 8 15.87 -9.73 -2.40
N LYS A 9 15.99 -10.37 -3.57
CA LYS A 9 14.84 -10.95 -4.30
C LYS A 9 14.14 -12.04 -3.48
N LEU A 10 14.90 -12.90 -2.84
CA LEU A 10 14.33 -13.98 -2.02
C LEU A 10 13.58 -13.43 -0.79
N VAL A 11 14.24 -12.57 -0.03
CA VAL A 11 13.63 -11.95 1.18
C VAL A 11 12.41 -11.11 0.81
N GLY A 12 12.53 -10.27 -0.23
CA GLY A 12 11.42 -9.45 -0.73
C GLY A 12 10.26 -10.31 -1.25
N GLY A 13 10.56 -11.37 -1.99
CA GLY A 13 9.56 -12.30 -2.50
C GLY A 13 8.81 -13.02 -1.38
N VAL A 14 9.51 -13.56 -0.39
CA VAL A 14 8.89 -14.20 0.79
C VAL A 14 8.03 -13.21 1.57
N TRP A 15 8.49 -11.97 1.74
CA TRP A 15 7.74 -10.90 2.40
C TRP A 15 6.44 -10.58 1.64
N LEU A 16 6.49 -10.47 0.31
CA LEU A 16 5.31 -10.20 -0.51
C LEU A 16 4.30 -11.36 -0.42
N VAL A 17 4.75 -12.62 -0.44
CA VAL A 17 3.88 -13.78 -0.26
C VAL A 17 3.20 -13.76 1.11
N TRP A 18 3.95 -13.47 2.17
CA TRP A 18 3.41 -13.36 3.53
C TRP A 18 2.35 -12.26 3.63
N MET A 19 2.63 -11.09 3.07
CA MET A 19 1.71 -9.95 3.04
C MET A 19 0.46 -10.26 2.21
N GLY A 20 0.62 -10.83 1.02
CA GLY A 20 -0.50 -11.22 0.15
C GLY A 20 -1.41 -12.28 0.79
N ARG A 21 -0.81 -13.26 1.48
CA ARG A 21 -1.58 -14.23 2.26
C ARG A 21 -2.41 -13.57 3.36
N GLY A 22 -1.84 -12.60 4.08
CA GLY A 22 -2.54 -11.82 5.10
C GLY A 22 -3.76 -11.10 4.54
N MET A 23 -3.62 -10.47 3.38
CA MET A 23 -4.72 -9.78 2.69
C MET A 23 -5.83 -10.76 2.25
N ILE A 24 -5.48 -11.94 1.71
CA ILE A 24 -6.45 -12.97 1.34
C ILE A 24 -7.23 -13.47 2.56
N LEU A 25 -6.56 -13.71 3.68
CA LEU A 25 -7.21 -14.15 4.91
C LEU A 25 -8.15 -13.08 5.48
N ALA A 26 -7.72 -11.82 5.47
CA ALA A 26 -8.56 -10.68 5.88
C ALA A 26 -9.79 -10.54 4.99
N ALA A 27 -9.62 -10.64 3.66
CA ALA A 27 -10.73 -10.62 2.71
C ALA A 27 -11.74 -11.74 2.96
N ARG A 28 -11.27 -12.98 3.21
CA ARG A 28 -12.13 -14.12 3.53
C ARG A 28 -12.91 -13.91 4.82
N ALA A 29 -12.27 -13.37 5.86
CA ALA A 29 -12.95 -13.05 7.11
C ALA A 29 -14.05 -12.00 6.88
N GLN A 30 -13.76 -10.94 6.14
CA GLN A 30 -14.72 -9.90 5.79
C GLN A 30 -15.90 -10.44 4.96
N PHE A 31 -15.66 -11.35 4.02
CA PHE A 31 -16.77 -11.99 3.27
C PHE A 31 -17.68 -12.79 4.19
N ARG A 32 -17.11 -13.52 5.14
CA ARG A 32 -17.88 -14.31 6.10
C ARG A 32 -18.72 -13.43 7.02
N ASP A 33 -18.13 -12.35 7.53
CA ASP A 33 -18.81 -11.46 8.48
C ASP A 33 -19.93 -10.65 7.80
N ARG A 34 -19.79 -10.34 6.52
CA ARG A 34 -20.83 -9.65 5.72
C ARG A 34 -22.09 -10.48 5.50
N MET A 35 -22.00 -11.79 5.51
CA MET A 35 -23.19 -12.65 5.42
C MET A 35 -24.06 -12.53 6.67
N ASN A 36 -23.53 -11.97 7.77
CA ASN A 36 -24.14 -11.96 9.10
C ASN A 36 -24.47 -10.55 9.64
N ALA A 37 -24.10 -9.46 8.98
CA ALA A 37 -24.28 -8.12 9.52
C ALA A 37 -24.64 -7.06 8.47
N ASP A 38 -25.62 -6.22 8.82
CA ASP A 38 -25.83 -4.95 8.11
C ASP A 38 -24.67 -3.99 8.45
N ILE A 39 -23.94 -3.53 7.44
CA ILE A 39 -22.78 -2.65 7.64
C ILE A 39 -23.29 -1.25 7.93
N ASP A 40 -23.23 -0.82 9.18
CA ASP A 40 -23.43 0.57 9.54
C ASP A 40 -22.16 1.38 9.23
N VAL A 41 -22.20 2.05 8.08
CA VAL A 41 -21.08 2.83 7.54
C VAL A 41 -20.73 4.02 8.45
N ASP A 42 -21.70 4.56 9.17
CA ASP A 42 -21.49 5.73 10.02
C ASP A 42 -20.68 5.36 11.30
N THR A 43 -20.78 4.13 11.77
CA THR A 43 -19.96 3.64 12.89
C THR A 43 -18.50 3.40 12.49
N ILE A 44 -18.23 3.04 11.24
CA ILE A 44 -16.87 2.78 10.74
C ILE A 44 -16.06 4.06 10.62
N PHE A 45 -16.67 5.15 10.13
CA PHE A 45 -15.95 6.39 9.85
C PHE A 45 -15.79 7.32 11.06
N GLY A 46 -16.56 7.14 12.13
CA GLY A 46 -16.44 7.92 13.36
C GLY A 46 -16.59 9.44 13.15
N THR A 47 -16.05 10.23 14.08
CA THR A 47 -16.03 11.69 13.94
C THR A 47 -14.86 12.13 13.05
N PRO A 48 -14.99 13.23 12.27
CA PRO A 48 -13.93 13.72 11.38
C PRO A 48 -12.58 13.93 12.09
N TRP A 49 -12.59 14.44 13.31
CA TRP A 49 -11.39 14.68 14.09
C TRP A 49 -10.68 13.39 14.50
N LYS A 50 -11.45 12.40 14.96
CA LYS A 50 -10.90 11.09 15.33
C LYS A 50 -10.31 10.39 14.11
N SER A 51 -11.01 10.45 12.96
CA SER A 51 -10.53 9.87 11.69
C SER A 51 -9.24 10.55 11.22
N TYR A 52 -9.14 11.89 11.34
CA TYR A 52 -7.92 12.63 11.02
C TYR A 52 -6.74 12.20 11.90
N GLN A 53 -6.94 12.16 13.22
CA GLN A 53 -5.88 11.72 14.15
C GLN A 53 -5.43 10.29 13.87
N GLN A 54 -6.37 9.39 13.66
CA GLN A 54 -6.07 7.99 13.35
C GLN A 54 -5.28 7.86 12.04
N GLY A 55 -5.66 8.57 10.99
CA GLY A 55 -4.94 8.61 9.72
C GLY A 55 -3.53 9.18 9.88
N LEU A 56 -3.39 10.28 10.63
CA LEU A 56 -2.10 10.91 10.89
C LEU A 56 -1.15 9.96 11.62
N PHE A 57 -1.59 9.37 12.73
CA PHE A 57 -0.77 8.44 13.51
C PHE A 57 -0.44 7.18 12.71
N THR A 58 -1.37 6.64 11.95
CA THR A 58 -1.15 5.48 11.09
C THR A 58 -0.05 5.75 10.06
N ASN A 59 -0.09 6.91 9.40
CA ASN A 59 0.90 7.27 8.39
C ASN A 59 2.28 7.58 9.00
N LEU A 60 2.33 8.33 10.11
CA LEU A 60 3.59 8.67 10.78
C LEU A 60 4.27 7.45 11.41
N SER A 61 3.50 6.48 11.89
CA SER A 61 4.02 5.25 12.51
C SER A 61 4.33 4.14 11.50
N ASN A 62 4.02 4.36 10.22
CA ASN A 62 4.18 3.33 9.20
C ASN A 62 5.53 3.44 8.48
N PRO A 63 6.52 2.60 8.79
CA PRO A 63 7.84 2.65 8.15
C PRO A 63 7.76 2.39 6.63
N LYS A 64 6.71 1.70 6.17
CA LYS A 64 6.47 1.45 4.75
C LYS A 64 6.23 2.76 3.98
N VAL A 65 5.53 3.71 4.58
CA VAL A 65 5.27 5.04 3.98
C VAL A 65 6.58 5.80 3.81
N VAL A 66 7.45 5.78 4.83
CA VAL A 66 8.75 6.43 4.77
C VAL A 66 9.62 5.83 3.67
N LEU A 67 9.69 4.51 3.57
CA LEU A 67 10.45 3.80 2.53
C LEU A 67 9.87 4.07 1.13
N TYR A 68 8.55 4.13 1.00
CA TYR A 68 7.88 4.45 -0.26
C TYR A 68 8.25 5.86 -0.75
N PHE A 69 8.17 6.87 0.12
CA PHE A 69 8.57 8.23 -0.25
C PHE A 69 10.06 8.32 -0.56
N ALA A 70 10.93 7.66 0.19
CA ALA A 70 12.34 7.60 -0.11
C ALA A 70 12.62 6.99 -1.50
N ALA A 71 11.93 5.90 -1.84
CA ALA A 71 12.05 5.25 -3.15
C ALA A 71 11.55 6.10 -4.32
N ILE A 72 10.54 6.96 -4.10
CA ILE A 72 10.06 7.90 -5.12
C ILE A 72 10.98 9.12 -5.25
N ILE A 73 11.43 9.67 -4.13
CA ILE A 73 12.23 10.90 -4.13
C ILE A 73 13.63 10.64 -4.69
N ALA A 74 14.26 9.51 -4.34
CA ALA A 74 15.62 9.22 -4.74
C ALA A 74 15.89 9.30 -6.26
N PRO A 75 15.07 8.68 -7.14
CA PRO A 75 15.28 8.77 -8.59
C PRO A 75 14.90 10.13 -9.19
N LEU A 76 14.15 10.99 -8.46
CA LEU A 76 13.77 12.33 -8.92
C LEU A 76 14.84 13.37 -8.57
N MET A 77 15.77 13.05 -7.67
CA MET A 77 16.85 13.97 -7.30
C MET A 77 17.89 14.04 -8.41
N PRO A 78 18.27 15.26 -8.87
CA PRO A 78 19.37 15.43 -9.80
C PRO A 78 20.72 15.06 -9.15
N ALA A 79 21.75 14.83 -9.97
CA ALA A 79 23.09 14.46 -9.49
C ALA A 79 23.71 15.49 -8.53
N HIS A 80 23.38 16.77 -8.69
CA HIS A 80 23.78 17.88 -7.81
C HIS A 80 22.54 18.64 -7.36
N PRO A 81 21.83 18.15 -6.32
CA PRO A 81 20.57 18.73 -5.90
C PRO A 81 20.77 20.09 -5.23
N THR A 82 19.98 21.07 -5.66
CA THR A 82 19.85 22.35 -4.98
C THR A 82 18.72 22.31 -3.96
N MET A 83 18.70 23.27 -3.04
CA MET A 83 17.57 23.43 -2.13
C MET A 83 16.26 23.70 -2.90
N GLY A 84 16.33 24.39 -4.05
CA GLY A 84 15.19 24.62 -4.93
C GLY A 84 14.60 23.32 -5.48
N ASP A 85 15.44 22.39 -5.93
CA ASP A 85 15.00 21.08 -6.45
C ASP A 85 14.31 20.27 -5.36
N ALA A 86 14.87 20.25 -4.16
CA ALA A 86 14.27 19.55 -3.03
C ALA A 86 12.89 20.11 -2.67
N VAL A 87 12.76 21.42 -2.59
CA VAL A 87 11.48 22.10 -2.31
C VAL A 87 10.46 21.82 -3.41
N LEU A 88 10.87 21.90 -4.68
CA LEU A 88 9.98 21.65 -5.81
C LEU A 88 9.44 20.20 -5.82
N ILE A 89 10.30 19.22 -5.56
CA ILE A 89 9.92 17.81 -5.48
C ILE A 89 8.94 17.60 -4.32
N VAL A 90 9.24 18.10 -3.13
CA VAL A 90 8.36 17.95 -1.96
C VAL A 90 7.01 18.62 -2.21
N LEU A 91 6.98 19.85 -2.74
CA LEU A 91 5.73 20.54 -3.06
C LEU A 91 4.91 19.79 -4.11
N SER A 92 5.56 19.21 -5.14
CA SER A 92 4.89 18.42 -6.16
C SER A 92 4.24 17.17 -5.57
N ILE A 93 4.95 16.47 -4.67
CA ILE A 93 4.43 15.30 -3.97
C ILE A 93 3.26 15.69 -3.06
N VAL A 94 3.39 16.77 -2.29
CA VAL A 94 2.33 17.26 -1.41
C VAL A 94 1.09 17.65 -2.23
N ALA A 95 1.26 18.39 -3.31
CA ALA A 95 0.17 18.81 -4.18
C ALA A 95 -0.55 17.62 -4.84
N SER A 96 0.19 16.67 -5.40
CA SER A 96 -0.39 15.47 -6.03
C SER A 96 -1.12 14.59 -5.01
N THR A 97 -0.55 14.41 -3.83
CA THR A 97 -1.15 13.66 -2.72
C THR A 97 -2.43 14.35 -2.24
N PHE A 98 -2.39 15.65 -2.05
CA PHE A 98 -3.55 16.45 -1.64
C PHE A 98 -4.67 16.38 -2.67
N LEU A 99 -4.38 16.53 -3.96
CA LEU A 99 -5.35 16.41 -5.04
C LEU A 99 -5.95 15.01 -5.10
N GLY A 100 -5.12 13.96 -5.00
CA GLY A 100 -5.59 12.59 -5.01
C GLY A 100 -6.54 12.27 -3.86
N PHE A 101 -6.15 12.60 -2.63
CA PHE A 101 -7.00 12.36 -1.46
C PHE A 101 -8.23 13.26 -1.42
N SER A 102 -8.15 14.51 -1.87
CA SER A 102 -9.30 15.39 -1.98
C SER A 102 -10.34 14.87 -2.99
N THR A 103 -9.86 14.37 -4.13
CA THR A 103 -10.71 13.71 -5.13
C THR A 103 -11.39 12.46 -4.53
N LEU A 104 -10.63 11.61 -3.83
CA LEU A 104 -11.18 10.45 -3.17
C LEU A 104 -12.21 10.83 -2.09
N ALA A 105 -11.91 11.84 -1.27
CA ALA A 105 -12.83 12.34 -0.24
C ALA A 105 -14.14 12.89 -0.86
N PHE A 106 -14.03 13.60 -1.98
CA PHE A 106 -15.19 14.08 -2.73
C PHE A 106 -16.03 12.91 -3.27
N LEU A 107 -15.40 11.92 -3.89
CA LEU A 107 -16.08 10.72 -4.37
C LEU A 107 -16.77 9.95 -3.24
N LEU A 108 -16.16 9.88 -2.06
CA LEU A 108 -16.72 9.20 -0.89
C LEU A 108 -17.61 10.09 -0.01
N SER A 109 -17.97 11.29 -0.45
CA SER A 109 -18.77 12.24 0.34
C SER A 109 -20.19 11.73 0.62
N THR A 110 -20.77 10.91 -0.25
CA THR A 110 -22.12 10.38 -0.09
C THR A 110 -22.13 9.02 0.61
N LYS A 111 -23.20 8.76 1.41
CA LYS A 111 -23.38 7.46 2.09
C LYS A 111 -23.41 6.30 1.10
N ALA A 112 -24.02 6.48 -0.07
CA ALA A 112 -24.10 5.44 -1.10
C ALA A 112 -22.71 5.06 -1.65
N MET A 113 -21.86 6.06 -1.93
CA MET A 113 -20.50 5.81 -2.41
C MET A 113 -19.62 5.18 -1.33
N ARG A 114 -19.72 5.65 -0.07
CA ARG A 114 -19.04 5.03 1.07
C ARG A 114 -19.43 3.56 1.22
N LYS A 115 -20.73 3.25 1.17
CA LYS A 115 -21.22 1.87 1.25
C LYS A 115 -20.65 1.01 0.11
N ARG A 116 -20.64 1.51 -1.12
CA ARG A 116 -20.03 0.81 -2.28
C ARG A 116 -18.53 0.59 -2.09
N PHE A 117 -17.81 1.61 -1.63
CA PHE A 117 -16.36 1.51 -1.41
C PHE A 117 -16.02 0.48 -0.32
N VAL A 118 -16.67 0.57 0.84
CA VAL A 118 -16.51 -0.43 1.90
C VAL A 118 -16.90 -1.82 1.41
N SER A 119 -17.95 -1.91 0.60
CA SER A 119 -18.37 -3.17 -0.02
C SER A 119 -17.38 -3.72 -1.03
N ALA A 120 -16.60 -2.89 -1.70
CA ALA A 120 -15.55 -3.32 -2.60
C ALA A 120 -14.26 -3.77 -1.88
N GLY A 121 -14.07 -3.36 -0.62
CA GLY A 121 -12.86 -3.64 0.16
C GLY A 121 -12.38 -5.09 0.10
N PRO A 122 -13.20 -6.11 0.45
CA PRO A 122 -12.79 -7.50 0.41
C PRO A 122 -12.39 -7.99 -0.99
N TYR A 123 -13.01 -7.46 -2.04
CA TYR A 123 -12.63 -7.81 -3.42
C TYR A 123 -11.27 -7.21 -3.79
N ILE A 124 -11.02 -5.97 -3.36
CA ILE A 124 -9.73 -5.28 -3.55
C ILE A 124 -8.64 -6.01 -2.77
N ASP A 125 -8.89 -6.36 -1.50
CA ASP A 125 -7.95 -7.10 -0.66
C ASP A 125 -7.65 -8.49 -1.23
N MET A 126 -8.67 -9.19 -1.73
CA MET A 126 -8.51 -10.49 -2.36
C MET A 126 -7.68 -10.39 -3.64
N GLY A 127 -7.99 -9.46 -4.54
CA GLY A 127 -7.27 -9.25 -5.79
C GLY A 127 -5.82 -8.83 -5.55
N SER A 128 -5.60 -7.86 -4.66
CA SER A 128 -4.27 -7.41 -4.28
C SER A 128 -3.47 -8.52 -3.61
N GLY A 129 -4.09 -9.28 -2.71
CA GLY A 129 -3.46 -10.41 -2.04
C GLY A 129 -2.99 -11.49 -3.02
N ILE A 130 -3.83 -11.86 -3.99
CA ILE A 130 -3.46 -12.81 -5.05
C ILE A 130 -2.30 -12.26 -5.88
N PHE A 131 -2.36 -10.99 -6.29
CA PHE A 131 -1.26 -10.35 -7.01
C PHE A 131 0.06 -10.40 -6.24
N PHE A 132 0.06 -10.04 -4.96
CA PHE A 132 1.26 -10.08 -4.13
C PHE A 132 1.82 -11.49 -3.92
N VAL A 133 0.96 -12.50 -3.79
CA VAL A 133 1.40 -13.89 -3.72
C VAL A 133 2.08 -14.33 -5.01
N ILE A 134 1.48 -14.03 -6.16
CA ILE A 134 2.05 -14.39 -7.48
C ILE A 134 3.37 -13.65 -7.71
N ALA A 135 3.38 -12.33 -7.52
CA ALA A 135 4.57 -11.50 -7.71
C ALA A 135 5.70 -11.92 -6.75
N GLY A 136 5.37 -12.15 -5.48
CA GLY A 136 6.33 -12.58 -4.46
C GLY A 136 6.90 -13.97 -4.74
N ALA A 137 6.07 -14.94 -5.15
CA ALA A 137 6.50 -16.26 -5.53
C ALA A 137 7.44 -16.21 -6.76
N SER A 138 7.07 -15.44 -7.78
CA SER A 138 7.93 -15.24 -8.96
C SER A 138 9.28 -14.63 -8.59
N LEU A 139 9.28 -13.61 -7.73
CA LEU A 139 10.50 -12.94 -7.28
C LEU A 139 11.39 -13.89 -6.46
N ALA A 140 10.80 -14.67 -5.55
CA ALA A 140 11.53 -15.65 -4.74
C ALA A 140 12.13 -16.76 -5.59
N ILE A 141 11.38 -17.31 -6.54
CA ILE A 141 11.84 -18.33 -7.48
C ILE A 141 13.04 -17.81 -8.31
N ASN A 142 12.91 -16.57 -8.85
CA ASN A 142 14.01 -15.95 -9.57
C ASN A 142 15.25 -15.73 -8.69
N GLY A 143 15.07 -15.34 -7.44
CA GLY A 143 16.16 -15.21 -6.47
C GLY A 143 16.88 -16.55 -6.23
N ILE A 144 16.13 -17.64 -6.03
CA ILE A 144 16.67 -18.99 -5.86
C ILE A 144 17.40 -19.45 -7.15
N ALA A 145 16.76 -19.27 -8.31
CA ALA A 145 17.34 -19.67 -9.59
C ALA A 145 18.70 -18.97 -9.84
N THR A 146 18.79 -17.67 -9.54
CA THR A 146 20.03 -16.90 -9.67
C THR A 146 21.11 -17.41 -8.69
N LEU A 147 20.74 -17.76 -7.46
CA LEU A 147 21.68 -18.34 -6.48
C LEU A 147 22.22 -19.69 -6.91
N LEU A 148 21.37 -20.55 -7.48
CA LEU A 148 21.75 -21.92 -7.89
C LEU A 148 22.54 -21.92 -9.20
N MET A 149 22.26 -21.01 -10.13
CA MET A 149 22.94 -20.96 -11.44
C MET A 149 24.25 -20.18 -11.40
N GLY A 150 24.60 -19.50 -10.30
CA GLY A 150 25.89 -18.83 -10.10
C GLY A 150 26.19 -17.69 -11.09
N LYS A 151 25.17 -17.12 -11.72
CA LYS A 151 25.31 -16.03 -12.71
C LYS A 151 24.80 -14.71 -12.16
#